data_d5ac8ce8c1e53bbc25b73597eb61174d
#
_entry.id   d5ac8ce8c1e53bbc25b73597eb61174d
#
_cell.length_a   1.000
_cell.length_b   1.000
_cell.length_c   1.000
_cell.angle_alpha   90.00
_cell.angle_beta   90.00
_cell.angle_gamma   90.00
#
_symmetry.space_group_name_H-M   'P 1'
#
loop_
_entity.id
_entity.type
_entity.pdbx_description
1 polymer ?
#
loop_
_entity_poly.entity_id
_entity_poly.type
_entity_poly.pdbx_seq_one_letter_code
_entity_poly.pdbx_strand_id
1 'polypeptide(L)'
;MKIKSVRTRVFEWKGKVVPPQAHFCTNASDILFEKGDAMGSFRFHGWLVVEIETDDGLVGIGNCALAPRVAKEIVDLYLAPICIGEDPFDNEYIWQKMYRRTHAWGRKGIGMAAISAVDLAIWDIMGKAVNKPVFKLLGGRTKEKIXTYXSKLYANDNLDAFLEEAQGYLNQGFTALKMRFGYGPKDGPTGMRRNIEQVRALRELAGPDIDIMLECYMGWTLEYARRMLPKLAEFEPRWLEEPVIADDIEGYVELKKMGIMPISGGEHEFTGHGFKDLLERRAVDVIQYDTNRVGGITAARKINAMAEAWSVPVIPHAGQLHNYHLTMASTASPMAEFFPVFDVEVGNELFYYVFKGEPQPVDGYIQLDDHKPGLGLEISEEHLKDFIIIE
;
A
#
# COMPACT_ATOMS: atom_id res chain seq x y z
N MET A 1 9.49 -13.03 -28.31
CA MET A 1 8.36 -12.26 -27.70
C MET A 1 8.75 -10.81 -27.65
N LYS A 2 7.91 -9.91 -28.15
CA LYS A 2 8.17 -8.46 -28.13
C LYS A 2 6.90 -7.73 -27.73
N ILE A 3 7.04 -6.65 -26.99
CA ILE A 3 5.92 -5.77 -26.64
C ILE A 3 5.43 -5.10 -27.93
N LYS A 4 4.18 -5.35 -28.27
CA LYS A 4 3.50 -4.85 -29.48
C LYS A 4 2.81 -3.53 -29.21
N SER A 5 2.14 -3.43 -28.06
CA SER A 5 1.39 -2.21 -27.70
C SER A 5 1.29 -2.05 -26.19
N VAL A 6 1.11 -0.82 -25.78
CA VAL A 6 0.81 -0.43 -24.40
C VAL A 6 -0.46 0.42 -24.47
N ARG A 7 -1.49 -0.01 -23.75
CA ARG A 7 -2.79 0.69 -23.68
C ARG A 7 -3.05 1.09 -22.24
N THR A 8 -3.58 2.27 -22.03
CA THR A 8 -3.91 2.76 -20.71
C THR A 8 -5.39 3.13 -20.63
N ARG A 9 -6.01 2.87 -19.48
CA ARG A 9 -7.39 3.31 -19.21
C ARG A 9 -7.46 3.80 -17.76
N VAL A 10 -8.16 4.92 -17.55
CA VAL A 10 -8.46 5.35 -16.19
C VAL A 10 -9.92 5.04 -15.90
N PHE A 11 -10.15 4.32 -14.82
CA PHE A 11 -11.47 3.97 -14.30
C PHE A 11 -11.82 4.97 -13.19
N GLU A 12 -12.69 5.94 -13.47
CA GLU A 12 -13.14 6.93 -12.49
C GLU A 12 -14.52 6.56 -11.95
N TRP A 13 -14.60 6.44 -10.64
CA TRP A 13 -15.83 6.03 -9.96
C TRP A 13 -16.92 7.08 -10.11
N LYS A 14 -18.08 6.67 -10.57
CA LYS A 14 -19.30 7.50 -10.60
C LYS A 14 -20.45 6.84 -9.83
N GLY A 15 -20.16 5.70 -9.21
CA GLY A 15 -21.15 4.99 -8.40
C GLY A 15 -21.40 5.66 -7.06
N LYS A 16 -22.19 5.01 -6.24
CA LYS A 16 -22.49 5.49 -4.91
C LYS A 16 -21.23 5.51 -4.01
N VAL A 17 -21.08 6.57 -3.24
CA VAL A 17 -20.06 6.67 -2.19
C VAL A 17 -20.80 6.76 -0.86
N VAL A 18 -20.41 5.92 0.09
CA VAL A 18 -20.98 5.95 1.44
C VAL A 18 -20.22 7.00 2.23
N PRO A 19 -20.90 8.00 2.80
CA PRO A 19 -20.21 8.99 3.64
C PRO A 19 -19.60 8.31 4.87
N PRO A 20 -18.39 8.69 5.27
CA PRO A 20 -17.83 8.18 6.51
C PRO A 20 -18.69 8.60 7.70
N GLN A 21 -18.78 7.72 8.69
CA GLN A 21 -19.66 7.94 9.84
C GLN A 21 -19.07 8.84 10.90
N ALA A 22 -17.80 9.19 10.82
CA ALA A 22 -17.13 9.92 11.89
C ALA A 22 -15.85 10.60 11.43
N HIS A 23 -15.11 11.06 12.41
CA HIS A 23 -13.77 11.63 12.29
C HIS A 23 -12.85 10.58 11.64
N PHE A 24 -12.42 10.74 10.47
CA PHE A 24 -11.89 9.68 9.64
C PHE A 24 -10.47 9.25 10.04
N CYS A 25 -9.47 9.98 9.59
CA CYS A 25 -8.08 9.73 10.01
C CYS A 25 -7.24 10.99 9.81
N THR A 26 -6.16 11.08 10.53
CA THR A 26 -5.21 12.17 10.38
C THR A 26 -4.52 12.12 9.01
N ASN A 27 -4.02 13.25 8.59
CA ASN A 27 -3.24 13.36 7.34
C ASN A 27 -2.31 14.57 7.43
N ALA A 28 -1.38 14.67 6.47
CA ALA A 28 -0.36 15.71 6.48
C ALA A 28 -0.95 17.14 6.50
N SER A 29 -2.14 17.36 5.93
CA SER A 29 -2.75 18.68 5.89
C SER A 29 -3.39 19.10 7.22
N ASP A 30 -3.65 18.15 8.13
CA ASP A 30 -4.29 18.47 9.42
C ASP A 30 -3.45 19.41 10.29
N ILE A 31 -2.16 19.50 10.04
CA ILE A 31 -1.27 20.41 10.77
C ILE A 31 -1.60 21.88 10.49
N LEU A 32 -2.24 22.18 9.37
CA LEU A 32 -2.49 23.56 8.92
C LEU A 32 -3.73 24.22 9.54
N PHE A 33 -4.50 23.54 10.36
CA PHE A 33 -5.72 24.07 10.99
C PHE A 33 -6.77 24.58 9.99
N GLU A 34 -6.74 24.08 8.77
CA GLU A 34 -7.72 24.48 7.75
C GLU A 34 -9.11 23.95 8.07
N LYS A 35 -10.11 24.76 7.77
CA LYS A 35 -11.50 24.30 7.75
C LYS A 35 -11.72 23.65 6.39
N GLY A 36 -11.96 22.39 6.39
CA GLY A 36 -12.15 21.68 5.13
C GLY A 36 -12.56 20.25 5.35
N ASP A 37 -12.78 19.60 4.25
CA ASP A 37 -13.09 18.19 4.23
C ASP A 37 -11.81 17.40 4.54
N ALA A 38 -11.70 16.92 5.76
CA ALA A 38 -10.55 16.09 6.18
C ALA A 38 -10.40 14.84 5.31
N MET A 39 -11.46 14.47 4.62
CA MET A 39 -11.47 13.31 3.73
C MET A 39 -10.90 13.62 2.34
N GLY A 40 -10.82 14.90 1.96
CA GLY A 40 -10.48 15.28 0.59
C GLY A 40 -9.16 14.71 0.10
N SER A 41 -8.16 14.74 0.95
CA SER A 41 -6.82 14.26 0.59
C SER A 41 -6.71 12.73 0.47
N PHE A 42 -7.68 12.01 1.04
CA PHE A 42 -7.64 10.53 1.07
C PHE A 42 -8.51 9.89 0.01
N ARG A 43 -9.34 10.66 -0.67
CA ARG A 43 -10.27 10.07 -1.64
C ARG A 43 -9.56 9.75 -2.95
N PHE A 44 -9.50 8.48 -3.25
CA PHE A 44 -9.02 7.98 -4.53
C PHE A 44 -10.24 7.78 -5.42
N HIS A 45 -10.43 8.69 -6.37
CA HIS A 45 -11.61 8.67 -7.24
C HIS A 45 -11.45 7.79 -8.47
N GLY A 46 -10.26 7.26 -8.71
CA GLY A 46 -10.03 6.45 -9.90
C GLY A 46 -8.78 5.61 -9.82
N TRP A 47 -8.61 4.77 -10.83
CA TRP A 47 -7.52 3.80 -10.93
C TRP A 47 -7.01 3.75 -12.35
N LEU A 48 -5.70 3.85 -12.53
CA LEU A 48 -5.06 3.62 -13.84
C LEU A 48 -4.85 2.12 -14.02
N VAL A 49 -5.26 1.61 -15.18
CA VAL A 49 -4.94 0.26 -15.64
C VAL A 49 -4.04 0.39 -16.86
N VAL A 50 -2.95 -0.35 -16.86
CA VAL A 50 -2.01 -0.47 -17.99
C VAL A 50 -2.11 -1.89 -18.52
N GLU A 51 -2.40 -2.03 -19.80
CA GLU A 51 -2.45 -3.30 -20.51
C GLU A 51 -1.32 -3.32 -21.53
N ILE A 52 -0.43 -4.32 -21.45
CA ILE A 52 0.67 -4.51 -22.41
C ILE A 52 0.40 -5.78 -23.20
N GLU A 53 0.32 -5.66 -24.52
CA GLU A 53 0.14 -6.80 -25.43
C GLU A 53 1.45 -7.13 -26.11
N THR A 54 1.76 -8.41 -26.21
CA THR A 54 2.95 -8.92 -26.93
C THR A 54 2.59 -9.36 -28.35
N ASP A 55 3.59 -9.52 -29.20
CA ASP A 55 3.42 -9.96 -30.60
C ASP A 55 2.85 -11.38 -30.73
N ASP A 56 2.96 -12.19 -29.67
CA ASP A 56 2.36 -13.54 -29.63
C ASP A 56 1.02 -13.57 -28.86
N GLY A 57 0.48 -12.40 -28.53
CA GLY A 57 -0.91 -12.25 -28.03
C GLY A 57 -1.10 -12.34 -26.52
N LEU A 58 -0.03 -12.41 -25.73
CA LEU A 58 -0.18 -12.34 -24.27
C LEU A 58 -0.50 -10.90 -23.86
N VAL A 59 -1.36 -10.76 -22.85
CA VAL A 59 -1.72 -9.45 -22.29
C VAL A 59 -1.38 -9.45 -20.80
N GLY A 60 -0.54 -8.51 -20.38
CA GLY A 60 -0.25 -8.27 -18.97
C GLY A 60 -0.97 -7.05 -18.46
N ILE A 61 -1.36 -7.08 -17.19
CA ILE A 61 -2.14 -6.01 -16.54
C ILE A 61 -1.33 -5.44 -15.37
N GLY A 62 -1.15 -4.11 -15.38
CA GLY A 62 -0.58 -3.39 -14.26
C GLY A 62 -1.49 -2.24 -13.86
N ASN A 63 -1.16 -1.58 -12.74
CA ASN A 63 -2.08 -0.56 -12.21
C ASN A 63 -1.39 0.41 -11.25
N CYS A 64 -1.99 1.59 -11.08
CA CYS A 64 -1.69 2.47 -9.94
C CYS A 64 -2.86 3.43 -9.67
N ALA A 65 -2.92 3.95 -8.44
CA ALA A 65 -4.00 4.84 -8.01
C ALA A 65 -3.57 6.31 -7.84
N LEU A 66 -2.26 6.59 -7.79
CA LEU A 66 -1.80 7.96 -7.57
C LEU A 66 -2.04 8.83 -8.81
N ALA A 67 -2.94 9.82 -8.68
CA ALA A 67 -3.27 10.78 -9.74
C ALA A 67 -3.40 10.08 -11.10
N PRO A 68 -4.36 9.14 -11.25
CA PRO A 68 -4.37 8.21 -12.37
C PRO A 68 -4.42 8.88 -13.75
N ARG A 69 -5.08 10.04 -13.90
CA ARG A 69 -5.08 10.77 -15.18
C ARG A 69 -3.67 11.26 -15.55
N VAL A 70 -2.93 11.79 -14.56
CA VAL A 70 -1.57 12.28 -14.80
C VAL A 70 -0.63 11.10 -15.08
N ALA A 71 -0.77 10.01 -14.30
CA ALA A 71 0.02 8.80 -14.51
C ALA A 71 -0.24 8.22 -15.92
N LYS A 72 -1.50 8.26 -16.40
CA LYS A 72 -1.84 7.84 -17.77
C LYS A 72 -1.02 8.62 -18.81
N GLU A 73 -1.02 9.94 -18.70
CA GLU A 73 -0.28 10.78 -19.65
C GLU A 73 1.23 10.47 -19.63
N ILE A 74 1.77 10.17 -18.43
CA ILE A 74 3.19 9.79 -18.31
C ILE A 74 3.42 8.45 -19.05
N VAL A 75 2.54 7.48 -18.85
CA VAL A 75 2.69 6.19 -19.55
C VAL A 75 2.60 6.41 -21.06
N ASP A 76 1.55 7.06 -21.53
CA ASP A 76 1.28 7.18 -22.97
C ASP A 76 2.37 7.95 -23.71
N LEU A 77 2.79 9.08 -23.15
CA LEU A 77 3.73 9.99 -23.85
C LEU A 77 5.20 9.62 -23.65
N TYR A 78 5.55 9.04 -22.51
CA TYR A 78 6.97 8.87 -22.16
C TYR A 78 7.40 7.43 -21.94
N LEU A 79 6.53 6.55 -21.41
CA LEU A 79 6.94 5.19 -21.08
C LEU A 79 6.59 4.17 -22.16
N ALA A 80 5.41 4.25 -22.75
CA ALA A 80 4.99 3.32 -23.81
C ALA A 80 5.98 3.30 -25.00
N PRO A 81 6.43 4.46 -25.51
CA PRO A 81 7.42 4.44 -26.60
C PRO A 81 8.75 3.77 -26.24
N ILE A 82 9.10 3.71 -24.95
CA ILE A 82 10.31 3.03 -24.46
C ILE A 82 10.13 1.51 -24.50
N CYS A 83 8.91 1.05 -24.23
CA CYS A 83 8.60 -0.38 -24.04
C CYS A 83 8.35 -1.09 -25.37
N ILE A 84 7.73 -0.43 -26.34
CA ILE A 84 7.34 -1.05 -27.62
C ILE A 84 8.59 -1.58 -28.32
N GLY A 85 8.55 -2.86 -28.76
CA GLY A 85 9.64 -3.55 -29.42
C GLY A 85 10.63 -4.24 -28.47
N GLU A 86 10.55 -3.99 -27.17
CA GLU A 86 11.41 -4.64 -26.18
C GLU A 86 10.89 -6.05 -25.83
N ASP A 87 11.76 -6.89 -25.29
CA ASP A 87 11.37 -8.20 -24.77
C ASP A 87 10.98 -8.04 -23.30
N PRO A 88 9.78 -8.47 -22.88
CA PRO A 88 9.40 -8.36 -21.47
C PRO A 88 10.38 -9.02 -20.49
N PHE A 89 11.14 -10.04 -20.95
CA PHE A 89 12.14 -10.68 -20.10
C PHE A 89 13.40 -9.82 -19.88
N ASP A 90 13.54 -8.72 -20.64
CA ASP A 90 14.58 -7.72 -20.37
C ASP A 90 14.07 -6.65 -19.39
N ASN A 91 13.24 -7.06 -18.42
CA ASN A 91 12.52 -6.15 -17.51
C ASN A 91 13.44 -5.16 -16.78
N GLU A 92 14.64 -5.59 -16.36
CA GLU A 92 15.61 -4.70 -15.73
C GLU A 92 16.07 -3.58 -16.67
N TYR A 93 16.33 -3.94 -17.92
CA TYR A 93 16.74 -2.97 -18.94
C TYR A 93 15.61 -1.98 -19.23
N ILE A 94 14.39 -2.49 -19.40
CA ILE A 94 13.20 -1.64 -19.65
C ILE A 94 13.01 -0.68 -18.45
N TRP A 95 13.08 -1.22 -17.22
CA TRP A 95 12.93 -0.43 -16.00
C TRP A 95 13.95 0.71 -15.96
N GLN A 96 15.23 0.39 -16.25
CA GLN A 96 16.31 1.40 -16.24
C GLN A 96 16.09 2.46 -17.33
N LYS A 97 15.61 2.07 -18.52
CA LYS A 97 15.28 3.03 -19.58
C LYS A 97 14.19 4.00 -19.12
N MET A 98 13.11 3.46 -18.55
CA MET A 98 12.01 4.30 -18.03
C MET A 98 12.50 5.26 -16.94
N TYR A 99 13.23 4.75 -15.96
CA TYR A 99 13.74 5.54 -14.83
C TYR A 99 14.69 6.65 -15.29
N ARG A 100 15.63 6.32 -16.19
CA ARG A 100 16.60 7.31 -16.67
C ARG A 100 15.96 8.37 -17.57
N ARG A 101 14.98 7.96 -18.38
CA ARG A 101 14.24 8.90 -19.25
C ARG A 101 13.46 9.94 -18.44
N THR A 102 12.92 9.52 -17.30
CA THR A 102 12.08 10.38 -16.44
C THR A 102 12.85 10.98 -15.27
N HIS A 103 14.16 10.72 -15.16
CA HIS A 103 14.94 11.02 -13.96
C HIS A 103 14.86 12.47 -13.49
N ALA A 104 14.80 13.41 -14.43
CA ALA A 104 14.77 14.84 -14.12
C ALA A 104 13.49 15.26 -13.35
N TRP A 105 12.39 14.51 -13.51
CA TRP A 105 11.09 14.92 -12.95
C TRP A 105 10.29 13.76 -12.34
N GLY A 106 10.67 12.52 -12.59
CA GLY A 106 9.86 11.34 -12.26
C GLY A 106 10.43 10.39 -11.22
N ARG A 107 11.50 10.76 -10.51
CA ARG A 107 12.18 9.82 -9.60
C ARG A 107 11.47 9.59 -8.25
N LYS A 108 10.42 10.35 -7.97
CA LYS A 108 9.51 10.14 -6.81
C LYS A 108 8.09 10.50 -7.24
N GLY A 109 7.10 10.07 -6.50
CA GLY A 109 5.70 10.43 -6.74
C GLY A 109 5.13 9.80 -8.01
N ILE A 110 4.34 10.57 -8.74
CA ILE A 110 3.51 10.08 -9.85
C ILE A 110 4.35 9.43 -10.96
N GLY A 111 5.55 9.95 -11.24
CA GLY A 111 6.44 9.34 -12.24
C GLY A 111 6.80 7.90 -11.88
N MET A 112 7.11 7.64 -10.60
CA MET A 112 7.43 6.28 -10.16
C MET A 112 6.18 5.39 -10.11
N ALA A 113 5.01 5.95 -9.78
CA ALA A 113 3.76 5.19 -9.83
C ALA A 113 3.44 4.75 -11.26
N ALA A 114 3.67 5.63 -12.25
CA ALA A 114 3.50 5.27 -13.67
C ALA A 114 4.46 4.15 -14.08
N ILE A 115 5.74 4.24 -13.66
CA ILE A 115 6.74 3.17 -13.91
C ILE A 115 6.29 1.87 -13.24
N SER A 116 5.75 1.96 -12.01
CA SER A 116 5.26 0.78 -11.28
C SER A 116 4.15 0.07 -12.05
N ALA A 117 3.19 0.84 -12.59
CA ALA A 117 2.07 0.26 -13.34
C ALA A 117 2.57 -0.49 -14.59
N VAL A 118 3.54 0.07 -15.31
CA VAL A 118 4.14 -0.60 -16.47
C VAL A 118 4.90 -1.86 -16.04
N ASP A 119 5.70 -1.76 -14.97
CA ASP A 119 6.50 -2.88 -14.45
C ASP A 119 5.62 -4.04 -14.01
N LEU A 120 4.49 -3.75 -13.35
CA LEU A 120 3.52 -4.77 -12.93
C LEU A 120 2.97 -5.53 -14.15
N ALA A 121 2.63 -4.81 -15.23
CA ALA A 121 2.13 -5.44 -16.45
C ALA A 121 3.21 -6.34 -17.09
N ILE A 122 4.48 -5.92 -17.06
CA ILE A 122 5.60 -6.71 -17.59
C ILE A 122 5.77 -7.99 -16.74
N TRP A 123 5.74 -7.89 -15.42
CA TRP A 123 5.84 -9.08 -14.56
C TRP A 123 4.67 -10.04 -14.77
N ASP A 124 3.47 -9.50 -15.01
CA ASP A 124 2.28 -10.31 -15.33
C ASP A 124 2.51 -11.11 -16.63
N ILE A 125 3.04 -10.45 -17.68
CA ILE A 125 3.41 -11.13 -18.96
C ILE A 125 4.42 -12.24 -18.69
N MET A 126 5.49 -11.94 -17.95
CA MET A 126 6.54 -12.91 -17.68
C MET A 126 5.98 -14.17 -17.03
N GLY A 127 5.10 -13.99 -16.03
CA GLY A 127 4.45 -15.13 -15.38
C GLY A 127 3.54 -15.91 -16.32
N LYS A 128 2.75 -15.21 -17.13
CA LYS A 128 1.87 -15.84 -18.13
C LYS A 128 2.68 -16.60 -19.19
N ALA A 129 3.77 -16.02 -19.67
CA ALA A 129 4.62 -16.62 -20.70
C ALA A 129 5.21 -17.96 -20.26
N VAL A 130 5.57 -18.08 -18.98
CA VAL A 130 6.12 -19.34 -18.44
C VAL A 130 5.09 -20.20 -17.72
N ASN A 131 3.82 -19.76 -17.76
CA ASN A 131 2.68 -20.44 -17.12
C ASN A 131 2.93 -20.66 -15.62
N LYS A 132 3.39 -19.61 -14.93
CA LYS A 132 3.65 -19.64 -13.47
C LYS A 132 3.17 -18.34 -12.81
N PRO A 133 2.68 -18.41 -11.55
CA PRO A 133 2.42 -17.18 -10.80
C PRO A 133 3.72 -16.43 -10.51
N VAL A 134 3.62 -15.11 -10.40
CA VAL A 134 4.78 -14.23 -10.24
C VAL A 134 5.66 -14.64 -9.04
N PHE A 135 5.08 -15.08 -7.90
CA PHE A 135 5.92 -15.46 -6.76
C PHE A 135 6.89 -16.62 -7.11
N LYS A 136 6.56 -17.48 -8.08
CA LYS A 136 7.49 -18.56 -8.52
C LYS A 136 8.71 -17.96 -9.24
N LEU A 137 8.54 -16.85 -9.96
CA LEU A 137 9.64 -16.16 -10.63
C LEU A 137 10.51 -15.39 -9.61
N LEU A 138 9.95 -15.06 -8.46
CA LEU A 138 10.64 -14.33 -7.39
C LEU A 138 11.41 -15.24 -6.42
N GLY A 139 11.39 -16.55 -6.66
CA GLY A 139 12.12 -17.51 -5.83
C GLY A 139 11.23 -18.59 -5.22
N GLY A 140 9.91 -18.45 -5.33
CA GLY A 140 8.96 -19.45 -4.86
C GLY A 140 8.47 -19.18 -3.43
N ARG A 141 7.75 -20.14 -2.88
CA ARG A 141 7.16 -20.02 -1.54
C ARG A 141 8.22 -20.04 -0.45
N THR A 142 8.17 -19.09 0.46
CA THR A 142 8.91 -19.13 1.72
C THR A 142 8.00 -19.50 2.89
N LYS A 143 6.68 -19.53 2.66
CA LYS A 143 5.65 -19.87 3.66
C LYS A 143 4.44 -20.50 2.95
N GLU A 144 3.64 -21.25 3.69
CA GLU A 144 2.44 -21.91 3.11
C GLU A 144 1.30 -20.92 2.90
N LYS A 145 1.12 -19.98 3.85
CA LYS A 145 0.07 -18.95 3.82
C LYS A 145 0.64 -17.65 4.40
N ILE A 146 0.00 -16.55 4.09
CA ILE A 146 0.44 -15.21 4.49
C ILE A 146 -0.51 -14.66 5.56
N UNK A 147 -0.29 -14.10 6.92
CA UNK A 147 -0.84 -13.62 7.77
C UNK A 147 -1.24 -12.56 7.33
N THR A 148 -2.23 -12.07 7.55
CA THR A 148 -2.70 -10.74 7.18
C THR A 148 -3.23 -9.97 8.39
N TYR A 149 -3.17 -8.62 8.30
CA TYR A 149 -3.83 -7.76 9.28
C TYR A 149 -4.90 -6.89 8.58
N UNK A 150 -6.12 -6.68 9.13
CA UNK A 150 -7.09 -6.09 8.70
C UNK A 150 -6.80 -4.83 8.85
N SER A 151 -6.81 -4.03 7.85
CA SER A 151 -6.46 -2.61 7.79
C SER A 151 -7.69 -1.80 7.41
N LYS A 152 -8.43 -1.41 8.43
CA LYS A 152 -9.54 -0.48 8.30
C LYS A 152 -9.61 0.36 9.59
N LEU A 153 -10.54 0.11 10.48
CA LEU A 153 -10.69 0.73 11.80
C LEU A 153 -10.35 2.23 11.80
N TYR A 154 -11.05 2.99 10.95
CA TYR A 154 -10.95 4.45 10.95
C TYR A 154 -11.46 5.00 12.27
N ALA A 155 -10.89 6.12 12.72
CA ALA A 155 -11.33 6.76 13.96
C ALA A 155 -12.82 7.06 13.91
N ASN A 156 -13.52 6.69 14.98
CA ASN A 156 -14.98 6.89 15.08
C ASN A 156 -15.31 7.50 16.43
N ASP A 157 -16.03 8.62 16.42
CA ASP A 157 -16.45 9.28 17.67
C ASP A 157 -17.45 8.42 18.46
N ASN A 158 -18.14 7.49 17.79
CA ASN A 158 -18.95 6.46 18.45
C ASN A 158 -18.05 5.26 18.73
N LEU A 159 -17.57 5.17 19.96
CA LEU A 159 -16.64 4.13 20.38
C LEU A 159 -17.27 2.72 20.29
N ASP A 160 -18.57 2.59 20.58
CA ASP A 160 -19.25 1.29 20.49
C ASP A 160 -19.27 0.77 19.05
N ALA A 161 -19.54 1.66 18.08
CA ALA A 161 -19.53 1.29 16.66
C ALA A 161 -18.12 0.87 16.19
N PHE A 162 -17.08 1.57 16.67
CA PHE A 162 -15.69 1.22 16.40
C PHE A 162 -15.33 -0.16 16.95
N LEU A 163 -15.75 -0.44 18.18
CA LEU A 163 -15.49 -1.73 18.81
C LEU A 163 -16.28 -2.87 18.16
N GLU A 164 -17.52 -2.59 17.74
CA GLU A 164 -18.33 -3.58 17.00
C GLU A 164 -17.64 -3.95 15.67
N GLU A 165 -17.11 -2.95 14.95
CA GLU A 165 -16.35 -3.20 13.73
C GLU A 165 -15.13 -4.07 14.02
N ALA A 166 -14.34 -3.73 15.04
CA ALA A 166 -13.16 -4.49 15.44
C ALA A 166 -13.52 -5.94 15.82
N GLN A 167 -14.59 -6.12 16.60
CA GLN A 167 -15.06 -7.46 16.98
C GLN A 167 -15.44 -8.28 15.74
N GLY A 168 -16.01 -7.63 14.73
CA GLY A 168 -16.34 -8.28 13.46
C GLY A 168 -15.10 -8.91 12.79
N TYR A 169 -13.96 -8.21 12.82
CA TYR A 169 -12.71 -8.73 12.26
C TYR A 169 -12.11 -9.84 13.12
N LEU A 170 -12.17 -9.68 14.44
CA LEU A 170 -11.71 -10.75 15.36
C LEU A 170 -12.52 -12.05 15.14
N ASN A 171 -13.84 -11.93 14.94
CA ASN A 171 -14.71 -13.06 14.65
C ASN A 171 -14.38 -13.74 13.30
N GLN A 172 -13.75 -13.03 12.36
CA GLN A 172 -13.26 -13.56 11.08
C GLN A 172 -11.87 -14.21 11.21
N GLY A 173 -11.34 -14.29 12.43
CA GLY A 173 -10.06 -14.95 12.70
C GLY A 173 -8.82 -14.09 12.53
N PHE A 174 -8.98 -12.78 12.35
CA PHE A 174 -7.79 -11.90 12.31
C PHE A 174 -7.15 -11.83 13.69
N THR A 175 -5.84 -12.02 13.73
CA THR A 175 -5.03 -11.91 14.95
C THR A 175 -4.17 -10.63 14.94
N ALA A 176 -4.43 -9.75 14.00
CA ALA A 176 -3.70 -8.50 13.84
C ALA A 176 -4.62 -7.45 13.21
N LEU A 177 -4.70 -6.27 13.81
CA LEU A 177 -5.59 -5.18 13.40
C LEU A 177 -4.82 -3.88 13.30
N LYS A 178 -5.08 -3.07 12.28
CA LYS A 178 -4.52 -1.71 12.17
C LYS A 178 -5.65 -0.69 12.29
N MET A 179 -5.51 0.22 13.25
CA MET A 179 -6.43 1.33 13.45
C MET A 179 -5.77 2.65 13.05
N ARG A 180 -6.58 3.64 12.70
CA ARG A 180 -6.12 4.95 12.29
C ARG A 180 -6.54 6.01 13.31
N PHE A 181 -5.60 6.91 13.64
CA PHE A 181 -5.88 8.03 14.54
C PHE A 181 -6.74 9.08 13.83
N GLY A 182 -7.69 9.65 14.56
CA GLY A 182 -8.54 10.73 14.06
C GLY A 182 -8.08 12.12 14.46
N TYR A 183 -7.19 12.21 15.46
CA TYR A 183 -6.82 13.49 16.04
C TYR A 183 -5.32 13.72 15.96
N GLY A 184 -4.95 15.00 15.78
CA GLY A 184 -3.56 15.41 15.63
C GLY A 184 -3.25 16.68 16.45
N PRO A 185 -2.13 17.38 16.12
CA PRO A 185 -1.69 18.54 16.87
C PRO A 185 -2.74 19.64 17.03
N LYS A 186 -3.55 19.90 16.00
CA LYS A 186 -4.58 20.94 16.02
C LYS A 186 -5.67 20.68 17.07
N ASP A 187 -5.85 19.42 17.47
CA ASP A 187 -6.93 19.02 18.40
C ASP A 187 -6.50 19.10 19.86
N GLY A 188 -5.25 19.42 20.11
CA GLY A 188 -4.72 19.68 21.44
C GLY A 188 -4.85 18.50 22.41
N PRO A 189 -4.85 18.79 23.72
CA PRO A 189 -4.91 17.71 24.73
C PRO A 189 -6.20 16.88 24.68
N THR A 190 -7.29 17.44 24.20
CA THR A 190 -8.55 16.69 24.08
C THR A 190 -8.45 15.63 23.00
N GLY A 191 -7.90 15.98 21.83
CA GLY A 191 -7.67 15.01 20.78
C GLY A 191 -6.71 13.90 21.22
N MET A 192 -5.64 14.27 21.95
CA MET A 192 -4.72 13.28 22.53
C MET A 192 -5.47 12.26 23.39
N ARG A 193 -6.33 12.73 24.29
CA ARG A 193 -7.08 11.82 25.17
C ARG A 193 -8.00 10.90 24.39
N ARG A 194 -8.66 11.41 23.34
CA ARG A 194 -9.54 10.60 22.49
C ARG A 194 -8.76 9.50 21.75
N ASN A 195 -7.60 9.85 21.19
CA ASN A 195 -6.73 8.85 20.54
C ASN A 195 -6.32 7.76 21.53
N ILE A 196 -5.93 8.13 22.76
CA ILE A 196 -5.50 7.18 23.79
C ILE A 196 -6.68 6.29 24.22
N GLU A 197 -7.85 6.88 24.40
CA GLU A 197 -9.07 6.15 24.78
C GLU A 197 -9.44 5.09 23.74
N GLN A 198 -9.32 5.44 22.45
CA GLN A 198 -9.63 4.52 21.36
C GLN A 198 -8.67 3.34 21.35
N VAL A 199 -7.37 3.58 21.54
CA VAL A 199 -6.36 2.49 21.59
C VAL A 199 -6.59 1.61 22.83
N ARG A 200 -6.89 2.24 23.99
CA ARG A 200 -7.18 1.49 25.22
C ARG A 200 -8.37 0.55 25.00
N ALA A 201 -9.47 1.09 24.47
CA ALA A 201 -10.69 0.32 24.27
C ALA A 201 -10.46 -0.84 23.30
N LEU A 202 -9.70 -0.59 22.22
CA LEU A 202 -9.36 -1.65 21.26
C LEU A 202 -8.51 -2.74 21.93
N ARG A 203 -7.51 -2.36 22.75
CA ARG A 203 -6.67 -3.34 23.45
C ARG A 203 -7.49 -4.14 24.48
N GLU A 204 -8.39 -3.49 25.21
CA GLU A 204 -9.27 -4.18 26.17
C GLU A 204 -10.19 -5.18 25.47
N LEU A 205 -10.72 -4.82 24.31
CA LEU A 205 -11.56 -5.71 23.50
C LEU A 205 -10.76 -6.88 22.94
N ALA A 206 -9.61 -6.60 22.34
CA ALA A 206 -8.82 -7.57 21.58
C ALA A 206 -8.06 -8.55 22.48
N GLY A 207 -7.72 -8.13 23.70
CA GLY A 207 -6.88 -8.93 24.60
C GLY A 207 -5.40 -8.85 24.23
N PRO A 208 -4.53 -9.47 25.03
CA PRO A 208 -3.07 -9.30 24.86
C PRO A 208 -2.46 -10.05 23.67
N ASP A 209 -3.17 -11.02 23.12
CA ASP A 209 -2.61 -11.89 22.07
C ASP A 209 -2.84 -11.36 20.64
N ILE A 210 -3.53 -10.23 20.50
CA ILE A 210 -3.81 -9.61 19.19
C ILE A 210 -2.80 -8.49 18.92
N ASP A 211 -2.13 -8.54 17.78
CA ASP A 211 -1.26 -7.44 17.34
C ASP A 211 -2.11 -6.22 16.98
N ILE A 212 -1.82 -5.07 17.57
CA ILE A 212 -2.48 -3.80 17.22
C ILE A 212 -1.44 -2.88 16.60
N MET A 213 -1.72 -2.39 15.40
CA MET A 213 -0.90 -1.40 14.71
C MET A 213 -1.62 -0.05 14.71
N LEU A 214 -0.85 1.01 14.80
CA LEU A 214 -1.37 2.38 14.92
C LEU A 214 -0.90 3.21 13.73
N GLU A 215 -1.84 3.87 13.04
CA GLU A 215 -1.58 4.60 11.80
C GLU A 215 -1.82 6.10 12.00
N CYS A 216 -0.81 6.93 11.67
CA CYS A 216 -0.90 8.39 11.73
C CYS A 216 -1.01 9.05 10.36
N TYR A 217 -0.65 8.35 9.29
CA TYR A 217 -0.68 8.86 7.92
C TYR A 217 -0.09 10.28 7.82
N MET A 218 1.11 10.48 8.40
CA MET A 218 1.85 11.76 8.36
C MET A 218 1.13 12.93 9.03
N GLY A 219 0.12 12.68 9.86
CA GLY A 219 -0.72 13.74 10.46
C GLY A 219 -0.20 14.33 11.75
N TRP A 220 0.94 13.88 12.26
CA TRP A 220 1.49 14.38 13.51
C TRP A 220 2.78 15.18 13.27
N THR A 221 3.14 16.00 14.24
CA THR A 221 4.46 16.64 14.32
C THR A 221 5.37 15.79 15.21
N LEU A 222 6.67 15.98 15.08
CA LEU A 222 7.65 15.31 15.95
C LEU A 222 7.35 15.59 17.43
N GLU A 223 7.02 16.83 17.76
CA GLU A 223 6.67 17.22 19.15
C GLU A 223 5.46 16.44 19.67
N TYR A 224 4.40 16.36 18.84
CA TYR A 224 3.18 15.66 19.21
C TYR A 224 3.45 14.15 19.37
N ALA A 225 4.20 13.56 18.42
CA ALA A 225 4.57 12.14 18.46
C ALA A 225 5.35 11.80 19.74
N ARG A 226 6.32 12.64 20.11
CA ARG A 226 7.11 12.45 21.34
C ARG A 226 6.23 12.43 22.60
N ARG A 227 5.16 13.21 22.61
CA ARG A 227 4.22 13.25 23.74
C ARG A 227 3.28 12.05 23.77
N MET A 228 2.95 11.53 22.57
CA MET A 228 2.02 10.39 22.42
C MET A 228 2.70 9.05 22.71
N LEU A 229 3.92 8.83 22.20
CA LEU A 229 4.59 7.53 22.31
C LEU A 229 4.57 6.94 23.72
N PRO A 230 5.00 7.69 24.77
CA PRO A 230 5.00 7.11 26.14
C PRO A 230 3.58 6.76 26.64
N LYS A 231 2.55 7.46 26.15
CA LYS A 231 1.16 7.24 26.59
C LYS A 231 0.52 6.05 25.88
N LEU A 232 1.04 5.70 24.69
CA LEU A 232 0.55 4.58 23.91
C LEU A 232 1.29 3.27 24.25
N ALA A 233 2.48 3.37 24.83
CA ALA A 233 3.34 2.22 25.11
C ALA A 233 2.66 1.18 26.01
N GLU A 234 1.80 1.60 26.95
CA GLU A 234 1.14 0.70 27.90
C GLU A 234 0.19 -0.30 27.20
N PHE A 235 -0.22 0.03 25.96
CA PHE A 235 -1.10 -0.84 25.17
C PHE A 235 -0.32 -1.78 24.26
N GLU A 236 0.99 -1.76 24.31
CA GLU A 236 1.91 -2.65 23.57
C GLU A 236 1.56 -2.76 22.09
N PRO A 237 1.46 -1.62 21.35
CA PRO A 237 1.20 -1.72 19.91
C PRO A 237 2.40 -2.28 19.18
N ARG A 238 2.14 -3.00 18.09
CA ARG A 238 3.19 -3.62 17.26
C ARG A 238 4.07 -2.57 16.59
N TRP A 239 3.47 -1.44 16.12
CA TRP A 239 4.21 -0.29 15.59
C TRP A 239 3.33 0.96 15.55
N LEU A 240 4.01 2.10 15.41
CA LEU A 240 3.41 3.39 15.04
C LEU A 240 3.83 3.71 13.61
N GLU A 241 2.86 3.85 12.70
CA GLU A 241 3.05 4.03 11.26
C GLU A 241 2.95 5.50 10.87
N GLU A 242 3.92 5.96 10.10
CA GLU A 242 4.02 7.30 9.53
C GLU A 242 3.64 8.43 10.50
N PRO A 243 4.30 8.52 11.67
CA PRO A 243 3.96 9.59 12.61
C PRO A 243 4.22 11.00 12.08
N VAL A 244 5.27 11.18 11.27
CA VAL A 244 5.64 12.49 10.69
C VAL A 244 5.71 12.37 9.16
N ILE A 245 5.80 13.48 8.46
CA ILE A 245 5.86 13.50 6.99
C ILE A 245 7.08 12.69 6.49
N ALA A 246 6.93 12.09 5.33
CA ALA A 246 7.95 11.19 4.76
C ALA A 246 9.30 11.88 4.56
N ASP A 247 9.31 13.20 4.36
CA ASP A 247 10.56 13.97 4.20
C ASP A 247 11.34 14.15 5.49
N ASP A 248 10.70 13.96 6.67
CA ASP A 248 11.35 14.17 7.97
C ASP A 248 12.02 12.88 8.48
N ILE A 249 13.01 12.38 7.72
CA ILE A 249 13.74 11.16 8.06
C ILE A 249 14.40 11.30 9.44
N GLU A 250 14.91 12.49 9.80
CA GLU A 250 15.52 12.72 11.11
C GLU A 250 14.47 12.59 12.25
N GLY A 251 13.24 13.01 11.99
CA GLY A 251 12.13 12.80 12.92
C GLY A 251 11.87 11.32 13.17
N TYR A 252 11.85 10.52 12.11
CA TYR A 252 11.74 9.06 12.25
C TYR A 252 12.90 8.49 13.10
N VAL A 253 14.14 8.88 12.78
CA VAL A 253 15.34 8.43 13.52
C VAL A 253 15.21 8.78 15.00
N GLU A 254 14.74 10.00 15.30
CA GLU A 254 14.62 10.49 16.66
C GLU A 254 13.55 9.71 17.44
N LEU A 255 12.36 9.50 16.82
CA LEU A 255 11.29 8.73 17.47
C LEU A 255 11.73 7.29 17.73
N LYS A 256 12.39 6.66 16.75
CA LYS A 256 12.91 5.30 16.93
C LYS A 256 13.94 5.23 18.04
N LYS A 257 14.85 6.22 18.15
CA LYS A 257 15.88 6.27 19.19
C LYS A 257 15.29 6.37 20.59
N MET A 258 14.05 6.83 20.74
CA MET A 258 13.39 6.82 22.05
C MET A 258 13.23 5.39 22.60
N GLY A 259 13.19 4.38 21.72
CA GLY A 259 13.13 2.97 22.12
C GLY A 259 11.82 2.60 22.83
N ILE A 260 10.75 3.33 22.56
CA ILE A 260 9.47 3.15 23.27
C ILE A 260 8.57 2.14 22.55
N MET A 261 8.46 2.24 21.23
CA MET A 261 7.75 1.26 20.41
C MET A 261 8.32 1.27 18.99
N PRO A 262 8.14 0.18 18.21
CA PRO A 262 8.63 0.16 16.84
C PRO A 262 7.97 1.24 15.98
N ILE A 263 8.73 1.77 15.02
CA ILE A 263 8.26 2.79 14.06
C ILE A 263 8.26 2.15 12.68
N SER A 264 7.19 2.37 11.91
CA SER A 264 7.09 1.87 10.54
C SER A 264 6.80 2.98 9.55
N GLY A 265 7.09 2.72 8.27
CA GLY A 265 6.80 3.66 7.22
C GLY A 265 7.41 3.25 5.89
N GLY A 266 7.09 4.02 4.86
CA GLY A 266 7.65 3.81 3.54
C GLY A 266 6.65 3.81 2.40
N GLU A 267 5.35 3.87 2.65
CA GLU A 267 4.37 3.91 1.56
C GLU A 267 4.47 5.20 0.74
N HIS A 268 5.05 6.24 1.32
CA HIS A 268 5.31 7.53 0.64
C HIS A 268 6.78 7.69 0.24
N GLU A 269 7.58 6.60 0.30
CA GLU A 269 8.96 6.63 -0.18
C GLU A 269 9.07 5.85 -1.51
N PHE A 270 10.07 6.20 -2.31
CA PHE A 270 10.19 5.76 -3.70
C PHE A 270 11.60 5.25 -4.00
N THR A 271 11.68 4.20 -4.79
CA THR A 271 12.89 3.56 -5.33
C THR A 271 13.82 2.99 -4.25
N GLY A 272 14.74 2.13 -4.65
CA GLY A 272 15.77 1.60 -3.73
C GLY A 272 16.64 2.68 -3.11
N HIS A 273 16.72 3.88 -3.73
CA HIS A 273 17.54 4.98 -3.18
C HIS A 273 16.92 5.53 -1.88
N GLY A 274 15.60 5.74 -1.86
CA GLY A 274 14.93 6.20 -0.64
C GLY A 274 14.99 5.15 0.48
N PHE A 275 14.77 3.89 0.13
CA PHE A 275 14.84 2.82 1.13
C PHE A 275 16.27 2.57 1.65
N LYS A 276 17.27 2.80 0.80
CA LYS A 276 18.66 2.80 1.26
C LYS A 276 18.86 3.84 2.38
N ASP A 277 18.34 5.06 2.19
CA ASP A 277 18.46 6.12 3.21
C ASP A 277 17.77 5.72 4.52
N LEU A 278 16.54 5.17 4.44
CA LEU A 278 15.82 4.70 5.63
C LEU A 278 16.60 3.63 6.39
N LEU A 279 17.20 2.69 5.65
CA LEU A 279 17.99 1.60 6.25
C LEU A 279 19.31 2.09 6.86
N GLU A 280 20.09 2.90 6.12
CA GLU A 280 21.37 3.42 6.59
C GLU A 280 21.23 4.26 7.85
N ARG A 281 20.18 5.06 7.91
CA ARG A 281 19.89 5.90 9.08
C ARG A 281 19.18 5.13 10.20
N ARG A 282 18.77 3.89 9.93
CA ARG A 282 17.94 3.07 10.84
C ARG A 282 16.69 3.82 11.27
N ALA A 283 16.04 4.46 10.30
CA ALA A 283 14.91 5.37 10.54
C ALA A 283 13.64 4.62 10.96
N VAL A 284 13.45 3.40 10.47
CA VAL A 284 12.26 2.58 10.76
C VAL A 284 12.63 1.19 11.26
N ASP A 285 11.70 0.55 11.96
CA ASP A 285 11.81 -0.85 12.38
C ASP A 285 11.12 -1.79 11.40
N VAL A 286 10.16 -1.25 10.60
CA VAL A 286 9.42 -2.01 9.58
C VAL A 286 9.35 -1.14 8.32
N ILE A 287 9.72 -1.72 7.19
CA ILE A 287 9.59 -1.08 5.87
C ILE A 287 8.22 -1.44 5.27
N GLN A 288 7.52 -0.41 4.74
CA GLN A 288 6.19 -0.57 4.18
C GLN A 288 6.09 0.11 2.81
N TYR A 289 6.93 -0.30 1.84
CA TYR A 289 6.77 0.25 0.48
C TYR A 289 5.41 -0.18 -0.10
N ASP A 290 4.95 0.61 -1.08
CA ASP A 290 3.78 0.27 -1.88
C ASP A 290 4.27 -0.12 -3.28
N THR A 291 4.00 -1.35 -3.71
CA THR A 291 4.55 -1.87 -4.97
C THR A 291 4.02 -1.10 -6.19
N ASN A 292 2.80 -0.57 -6.13
CA ASN A 292 2.31 0.21 -7.26
C ASN A 292 2.72 1.70 -7.22
N ARG A 293 3.64 2.05 -6.28
CA ARG A 293 4.23 3.39 -6.17
C ARG A 293 5.76 3.36 -6.28
N VAL A 294 6.41 2.34 -5.70
CA VAL A 294 7.86 2.32 -5.42
C VAL A 294 8.74 2.07 -6.65
N GLY A 295 8.14 1.67 -7.76
CA GLY A 295 8.85 1.25 -8.97
C GLY A 295 8.54 -0.19 -9.37
N GLY A 296 7.39 -0.71 -8.91
CA GLY A 296 6.94 -2.05 -9.26
C GLY A 296 7.70 -3.17 -8.55
N ILE A 297 7.48 -4.37 -9.01
CA ILE A 297 8.12 -5.57 -8.47
C ILE A 297 9.64 -5.53 -8.68
N THR A 298 10.10 -4.97 -9.81
CA THR A 298 11.53 -4.86 -10.12
C THR A 298 12.28 -4.05 -9.05
N ALA A 299 11.70 -2.97 -8.55
CA ALA A 299 12.29 -2.20 -7.46
C ALA A 299 12.07 -2.89 -6.10
N ALA A 300 10.86 -3.35 -5.85
CA ALA A 300 10.45 -3.92 -4.56
C ALA A 300 11.30 -5.14 -4.15
N ARG A 301 11.59 -6.07 -5.09
CA ARG A 301 12.42 -7.25 -4.79
C ARG A 301 13.83 -6.88 -4.35
N LYS A 302 14.36 -5.76 -4.87
CA LYS A 302 15.70 -5.27 -4.47
C LYS A 302 15.64 -4.66 -3.07
N ILE A 303 14.54 -3.98 -2.76
CA ILE A 303 14.32 -3.42 -1.41
C ILE A 303 14.20 -4.57 -0.40
N ASN A 304 13.49 -5.65 -0.75
CA ASN A 304 13.40 -6.84 0.11
C ASN A 304 14.81 -7.39 0.42
N ALA A 305 15.65 -7.52 -0.61
CA ALA A 305 17.02 -8.05 -0.43
C ALA A 305 17.88 -7.12 0.44
N MET A 306 17.75 -5.80 0.26
CA MET A 306 18.46 -4.84 1.12
C MET A 306 17.97 -4.95 2.57
N ALA A 307 16.66 -4.93 2.78
CA ALA A 307 16.04 -4.98 4.11
C ALA A 307 16.46 -6.27 4.85
N GLU A 308 16.46 -7.41 4.13
CA GLU A 308 16.91 -8.69 4.69
C GLU A 308 18.36 -8.59 5.19
N ALA A 309 19.25 -7.99 4.39
CA ALA A 309 20.64 -7.81 4.77
C ALA A 309 20.81 -6.89 5.99
N TRP A 310 19.86 -5.99 6.23
CA TRP A 310 19.83 -5.11 7.41
C TRP A 310 19.01 -5.70 8.56
N SER A 311 18.43 -6.88 8.38
CA SER A 311 17.54 -7.53 9.37
C SER A 311 16.32 -6.67 9.72
N VAL A 312 15.77 -5.97 8.73
CA VAL A 312 14.56 -5.14 8.88
C VAL A 312 13.41 -5.83 8.15
N PRO A 313 12.32 -6.14 8.84
CA PRO A 313 11.16 -6.76 8.16
C PRO A 313 10.50 -5.80 7.17
N VAL A 314 9.91 -6.39 6.13
CA VAL A 314 9.19 -5.67 5.08
C VAL A 314 7.74 -6.13 5.08
N ILE A 315 6.81 -5.21 5.22
CA ILE A 315 5.37 -5.50 5.20
C ILE A 315 4.75 -4.51 4.21
N PRO A 316 4.61 -4.88 2.93
CA PRO A 316 4.17 -3.92 1.91
C PRO A 316 2.80 -3.31 2.23
N HIS A 317 2.67 -2.03 1.94
CA HIS A 317 1.41 -1.27 2.06
C HIS A 317 0.38 -1.75 1.05
N ALA A 318 -0.87 -1.74 1.44
CA ALA A 318 -2.08 -1.86 0.62
C ALA A 318 -2.49 -3.29 0.23
N GLY A 319 -1.86 -4.31 0.77
CA GLY A 319 -2.30 -5.66 0.38
C GLY A 319 -2.16 -5.86 -1.14
N GLN A 320 -3.16 -6.46 -1.77
CA GLN A 320 -3.24 -6.68 -3.23
C GLN A 320 -2.25 -7.73 -3.75
N LEU A 321 -2.65 -8.43 -4.82
CA LEU A 321 -1.89 -9.58 -5.34
C LEU A 321 -0.42 -9.28 -5.61
N HIS A 322 -0.09 -8.11 -6.15
CA HIS A 322 1.31 -7.78 -6.42
C HIS A 322 2.16 -7.75 -5.14
N ASN A 323 1.61 -7.28 -4.02
CA ASN A 323 2.27 -7.32 -2.72
C ASN A 323 2.30 -8.73 -2.14
N TYR A 324 1.21 -9.49 -2.31
CA TYR A 324 1.15 -10.87 -1.80
C TYR A 324 2.17 -11.77 -2.50
N HIS A 325 2.42 -11.56 -3.81
CA HIS A 325 3.47 -12.30 -4.52
C HIS A 325 4.85 -12.03 -3.90
N LEU A 326 5.14 -10.76 -3.60
CA LEU A 326 6.42 -10.38 -2.98
C LEU A 326 6.52 -10.93 -1.55
N THR A 327 5.44 -10.84 -0.77
CA THR A 327 5.40 -11.37 0.60
C THR A 327 5.59 -12.88 0.61
N MET A 328 4.91 -13.60 -0.30
CA MET A 328 5.01 -15.06 -0.40
C MET A 328 6.45 -15.50 -0.69
N ALA A 329 7.18 -14.73 -1.49
CA ALA A 329 8.53 -15.09 -1.95
C ALA A 329 9.64 -14.55 -1.05
N SER A 330 9.33 -13.77 -0.01
CA SER A 330 10.34 -13.11 0.81
C SER A 330 10.38 -13.66 2.24
N THR A 331 11.56 -14.03 2.70
CA THR A 331 11.79 -14.40 4.12
C THR A 331 11.76 -13.16 5.01
N ALA A 332 12.02 -11.97 4.47
CA ALA A 332 11.95 -10.71 5.21
C ALA A 332 10.51 -10.21 5.44
N SER A 333 9.49 -10.80 4.77
CA SER A 333 8.09 -10.34 4.85
C SER A 333 7.25 -11.32 5.68
N PRO A 334 7.07 -11.04 6.97
CA PRO A 334 6.36 -11.98 7.86
C PRO A 334 4.84 -11.98 7.68
N MET A 335 4.26 -10.90 7.17
CA MET A 335 2.81 -10.74 7.05
C MET A 335 2.50 -9.72 5.95
N ALA A 336 1.22 -9.55 5.64
CA ALA A 336 0.77 -8.57 4.64
C ALA A 336 -0.44 -7.79 5.14
N GLU A 337 -0.63 -6.62 4.58
CA GLU A 337 -1.81 -5.81 4.80
C GLU A 337 -3.00 -6.40 4.03
N PHE A 338 -4.19 -6.24 4.57
CA PHE A 338 -5.43 -6.58 3.89
C PHE A 338 -6.47 -5.49 4.14
N PHE A 339 -6.97 -4.89 3.06
CA PHE A 339 -8.13 -4.01 3.10
C PHE A 339 -9.38 -4.86 2.85
N PRO A 340 -10.37 -4.84 3.75
CA PRO A 340 -11.59 -5.62 3.52
C PRO A 340 -12.42 -5.04 2.38
N VAL A 341 -13.17 -5.89 1.71
CA VAL A 341 -14.12 -5.48 0.66
C VAL A 341 -15.35 -4.88 1.33
N PHE A 342 -15.72 -3.68 0.96
CA PHE A 342 -16.90 -2.99 1.50
C PHE A 342 -17.36 -1.91 0.52
N ASP A 343 -18.44 -1.22 0.84
CA ASP A 343 -18.96 -0.11 0.03
C ASP A 343 -17.90 0.98 -0.15
N VAL A 344 -17.92 1.64 -1.30
CA VAL A 344 -16.93 2.67 -1.60
C VAL A 344 -17.11 3.86 -0.65
N GLU A 345 -16.11 4.13 0.14
CA GLU A 345 -16.08 5.17 1.16
C GLU A 345 -14.97 6.18 0.87
N VAL A 346 -13.73 5.71 0.73
CA VAL A 346 -12.56 6.55 0.51
C VAL A 346 -11.84 6.29 -0.81
N GLY A 347 -12.07 5.12 -1.39
CA GLY A 347 -11.50 4.76 -2.70
C GLY A 347 -10.53 3.59 -2.70
N ASN A 348 -10.00 3.17 -1.55
CA ASN A 348 -9.15 1.95 -1.48
C ASN A 348 -9.93 0.73 -1.98
N GLU A 349 -11.24 0.69 -1.69
CA GLU A 349 -12.16 -0.37 -2.11
C GLU A 349 -12.31 -0.45 -3.63
N LEU A 350 -12.02 0.65 -4.34
CA LEU A 350 -12.15 0.68 -5.81
C LEU A 350 -11.31 -0.40 -6.49
N PHE A 351 -10.22 -0.84 -5.86
CA PHE A 351 -9.42 -1.92 -6.40
C PHE A 351 -10.29 -3.16 -6.69
N TYR A 352 -11.18 -3.50 -5.77
CA TYR A 352 -12.06 -4.68 -5.90
C TYR A 352 -13.18 -4.48 -6.92
N TYR A 353 -13.48 -3.24 -7.27
CA TYR A 353 -14.47 -2.92 -8.31
C TYR A 353 -13.83 -2.89 -9.70
N VAL A 354 -12.55 -2.50 -9.78
CA VAL A 354 -11.80 -2.49 -11.05
C VAL A 354 -11.30 -3.89 -11.39
N PHE A 355 -10.87 -4.66 -10.38
CA PHE A 355 -10.22 -5.96 -10.59
C PHE A 355 -10.97 -7.08 -9.89
N LYS A 356 -10.90 -8.28 -10.50
CA LYS A 356 -11.26 -9.54 -9.85
C LYS A 356 -10.01 -10.42 -9.77
N GLY A 357 -10.04 -11.40 -8.86
CA GLY A 357 -8.94 -12.34 -8.68
C GLY A 357 -8.22 -12.21 -7.34
N GLU A 358 -8.47 -11.11 -6.61
CA GLU A 358 -7.89 -10.88 -5.30
C GLU A 358 -8.37 -11.96 -4.30
N PRO A 359 -7.44 -12.64 -3.63
CA PRO A 359 -7.83 -13.63 -2.62
C PRO A 359 -8.39 -12.95 -1.38
N GLN A 360 -9.33 -13.62 -0.74
CA GLN A 360 -9.90 -13.18 0.55
C GLN A 360 -9.28 -14.01 1.66
N PRO A 361 -8.97 -13.40 2.81
CA PRO A 361 -8.42 -14.15 3.94
C PRO A 361 -9.41 -15.16 4.50
N VAL A 362 -8.89 -16.31 4.89
CA VAL A 362 -9.63 -17.30 5.67
C VAL A 362 -8.90 -17.44 7.01
N ASP A 363 -9.62 -17.20 8.09
CA ASP A 363 -9.05 -17.19 9.45
C ASP A 363 -7.80 -16.29 9.53
N GLY A 364 -7.85 -15.12 8.89
CA GLY A 364 -6.76 -14.15 8.91
C GLY A 364 -5.58 -14.48 7.99
N TYR A 365 -5.71 -15.47 7.11
CA TYR A 365 -4.61 -15.88 6.21
C TYR A 365 -5.03 -15.89 4.74
N ILE A 366 -4.10 -15.51 3.89
CA ILE A 366 -4.25 -15.59 2.42
C ILE A 366 -3.39 -16.75 1.90
N GLN A 367 -3.96 -17.50 0.95
CA GLN A 367 -3.22 -18.49 0.16
C GLN A 367 -3.21 -18.05 -1.30
N LEU A 368 -2.06 -18.21 -1.95
CA LEU A 368 -1.95 -17.94 -3.39
C LEU A 368 -2.05 -19.25 -4.18
N ASP A 369 -2.70 -19.16 -5.33
CA ASP A 369 -2.89 -20.32 -6.23
C ASP A 369 -1.58 -20.58 -6.99
N ASP A 370 -1.04 -21.79 -6.86
CA ASP A 370 0.19 -22.23 -7.55
C ASP A 370 0.00 -22.39 -9.07
N HIS A 371 -1.26 -22.40 -9.54
CA HIS A 371 -1.60 -22.69 -10.94
C HIS A 371 -2.09 -21.47 -11.71
N LYS A 372 -2.27 -20.31 -11.05
CA LYS A 372 -2.77 -19.10 -11.71
C LYS A 372 -1.60 -18.27 -12.23
N PRO A 373 -1.37 -18.21 -13.56
CA PRO A 373 -0.17 -17.55 -14.10
C PRO A 373 -0.22 -16.02 -13.94
N GLY A 374 0.95 -15.42 -13.93
CA GLY A 374 1.09 -13.97 -13.83
C GLY A 374 0.77 -13.47 -12.44
N LEU A 375 0.18 -12.28 -12.38
CA LEU A 375 -0.31 -11.70 -11.12
C LEU A 375 -1.62 -12.34 -10.67
N GLY A 376 -2.38 -12.91 -11.61
CA GLY A 376 -3.69 -13.49 -11.29
C GLY A 376 -4.83 -12.48 -11.26
N LEU A 377 -4.59 -11.25 -11.69
CA LEU A 377 -5.63 -10.21 -11.79
C LEU A 377 -6.30 -10.22 -13.16
N GLU A 378 -7.59 -9.91 -13.18
CA GLU A 378 -8.36 -9.66 -14.39
C GLU A 378 -9.20 -8.39 -14.18
N ILE A 379 -9.54 -7.70 -15.26
CA ILE A 379 -10.41 -6.53 -15.16
C ILE A 379 -11.84 -7.03 -14.89
N SER A 380 -12.52 -6.42 -13.94
CA SER A 380 -13.91 -6.79 -13.60
C SER A 380 -14.87 -6.21 -14.62
N GLU A 381 -15.58 -7.07 -15.35
CA GLU A 381 -16.61 -6.63 -16.29
C GLU A 381 -17.91 -6.24 -15.58
N GLU A 382 -18.15 -6.81 -14.42
CA GLU A 382 -19.38 -6.62 -13.64
C GLU A 382 -19.62 -5.15 -13.28
N HIS A 383 -18.55 -4.46 -12.94
CA HIS A 383 -18.60 -3.09 -12.42
C HIS A 383 -18.26 -2.01 -13.44
N LEU A 384 -18.00 -2.35 -14.71
CA LEU A 384 -17.64 -1.34 -15.73
C LEU A 384 -18.64 -0.19 -15.82
N LYS A 385 -19.93 -0.50 -15.65
CA LYS A 385 -21.02 0.50 -15.69
C LYS A 385 -20.92 1.56 -14.59
N ASP A 386 -20.20 1.26 -13.51
CA ASP A 386 -20.05 2.14 -12.34
C ASP A 386 -18.86 3.09 -12.49
N PHE A 387 -18.17 3.05 -13.63
CA PHE A 387 -17.02 3.90 -13.92
C PHE A 387 -17.24 4.76 -15.17
N ILE A 388 -16.60 5.93 -15.17
CA ILE A 388 -16.26 6.65 -16.41
C ILE A 388 -14.90 6.10 -16.81
N ILE A 389 -14.81 5.54 -18.00
CA ILE A 389 -13.58 4.97 -18.52
C ILE A 389 -12.95 5.99 -19.48
N ILE A 390 -11.73 6.42 -19.18
CA ILE A 390 -10.97 7.38 -19.98
C ILE A 390 -9.88 6.59 -20.69
N GLU A 391 -10.01 6.50 -22.04
CA GLU A 391 -9.07 5.80 -22.92
C GLU A 391 -7.80 6.63 -23.14
#